data_cbb9a1b265d604f47a77380c16e1c8ea
#
_entry.id   cbb9a1b265d604f47a77380c16e1c8ea
#
_cell.length_a   1.000
_cell.length_b   1.000
_cell.length_c   1.000
_cell.angle_alpha   90.00
_cell.angle_beta   90.00
_cell.angle_gamma   90.00
#
_symmetry.space_group_name_H-M   'P 1'
#
loop_
_entity.id
_entity.type
_entity.pdbx_description
1 polymer ?
#
loop_
_entity_poly.entity_id
_entity_poly.type
_entity_poly.pdbx_seq_one_letter_code
_entity_poly.pdbx_strand_id
1 'polypeptide(L)'
;MLALKVGRDIFDYINNIRNSTVKQRLKKRLQEYSIDPHIVDGLERIEEKIFLVIISAEWSSEAHTCVSGLGKLLISANNTNLVAKVIDYDSNQDIVTELEVTKVPTVIVYDRQQHELGRFVQNVSRHSTVEEEILDILQRSDKIHFPEGVSTR
;
A
#
# COMPACT_ATOMS: atom_id res chain seq x y z
N MET A 1 16.53 2.81 6.33
CA MET A 1 15.82 3.89 5.61
C MET A 1 14.94 4.65 6.59
N LEU A 2 14.99 5.96 6.57
CA LEU A 2 14.26 6.82 7.52
C LEU A 2 12.75 6.65 7.42
N ALA A 3 12.21 6.57 6.20
CA ALA A 3 10.77 6.41 6.00
C ALA A 3 10.22 5.15 6.69
N LEU A 4 10.96 4.05 6.66
CA LEU A 4 10.53 2.82 7.32
C LEU A 4 10.62 2.90 8.84
N LYS A 5 11.52 3.74 9.36
CA LYS A 5 11.65 3.95 10.82
C LYS A 5 10.57 4.89 11.35
N VAL A 6 10.28 5.95 10.61
CA VAL A 6 9.31 6.97 11.03
C VAL A 6 7.88 6.57 10.70
N GLY A 7 7.70 5.80 9.62
CA GLY A 7 6.38 5.37 9.19
C GLY A 7 5.65 4.55 10.24
N ARG A 8 4.36 4.76 10.32
CA ARG A 8 3.50 4.02 11.24
C ARG A 8 2.98 2.77 10.56
N ASP A 9 2.88 1.68 11.31
CA ASP A 9 2.15 0.50 10.85
C ASP A 9 0.77 0.94 10.36
N ILE A 10 0.31 0.36 9.25
CA ILE A 10 -0.93 0.80 8.61
C ILE A 10 -2.16 0.68 9.53
N PHE A 11 -2.22 -0.37 10.34
CA PHE A 11 -3.35 -0.56 11.26
C PHE A 11 -3.29 0.40 12.45
N ASP A 12 -2.08 0.69 12.93
CA ASP A 12 -1.86 1.73 13.94
C ASP A 12 -2.29 3.10 13.40
N TYR A 13 -1.93 3.39 12.16
CA TYR A 13 -2.33 4.65 11.51
C TYR A 13 -3.85 4.79 11.49
N ILE A 14 -4.55 3.75 11.02
CA ILE A 14 -6.01 3.77 10.93
C ILE A 14 -6.63 3.94 12.32
N ASN A 15 -6.13 3.22 13.32
CA ASN A 15 -6.67 3.26 14.66
C ASN A 15 -6.43 4.60 15.37
N ASN A 16 -5.47 5.38 14.90
CA ASN A 16 -5.11 6.67 15.51
C ASN A 16 -5.56 7.88 14.71
N ILE A 17 -6.38 7.69 13.69
CA ILE A 17 -6.99 8.80 12.95
C ILE A 17 -7.87 9.61 13.90
N ARG A 18 -7.66 10.92 13.98
CA ARG A 18 -8.36 11.79 14.90
C ARG A 18 -9.79 12.08 14.50
N ASN A 19 -10.03 12.23 13.19
CA ASN A 19 -11.38 12.48 12.69
C ASN A 19 -12.17 11.17 12.73
N SER A 20 -13.18 11.12 13.61
CA SER A 20 -13.96 9.90 13.83
C SER A 20 -14.73 9.46 12.59
N THR A 21 -15.22 10.40 11.78
CA THR A 21 -15.93 10.09 10.54
C THR A 21 -15.01 9.41 9.53
N VAL A 22 -13.79 9.96 9.37
CA VAL A 22 -12.78 9.37 8.49
C VAL A 22 -12.38 7.97 8.98
N LYS A 23 -12.13 7.86 10.29
CA LYS A 23 -11.73 6.58 10.88
C LYS A 23 -12.79 5.50 10.65
N GLN A 24 -14.05 5.83 10.89
CA GLN A 24 -15.15 4.88 10.69
C GLN A 24 -15.29 4.48 9.22
N ARG A 25 -15.10 5.43 8.31
CA ARG A 25 -15.17 5.17 6.87
C ARG A 25 -14.06 4.19 6.44
N LEU A 26 -12.84 4.38 6.93
CA LEU A 26 -11.76 3.46 6.62
C LEU A 26 -12.02 2.07 7.19
N LYS A 27 -12.48 1.99 8.42
CA LYS A 27 -12.79 0.70 9.05
C LYS A 27 -13.90 -0.04 8.33
N LYS A 28 -14.91 0.68 7.87
CA LYS A 28 -16.00 0.09 7.09
C LYS A 28 -15.48 -0.47 5.77
N ARG A 29 -14.60 0.25 5.08
CA ARG A 29 -13.99 -0.23 3.84
C ARG A 29 -13.13 -1.47 4.08
N LEU A 30 -12.42 -1.54 5.20
CA LEU A 30 -11.64 -2.73 5.54
C LEU A 30 -12.53 -3.97 5.65
N GLN A 31 -13.76 -3.81 6.13
CA GLN A 31 -14.69 -4.92 6.26
C GLN A 31 -15.35 -5.29 4.94
N GLU A 32 -15.72 -4.29 4.14
CA GLU A 32 -16.55 -4.48 2.95
C GLU A 32 -15.78 -4.65 1.65
N TYR A 33 -14.56 -4.09 1.57
CA TYR A 33 -13.77 -4.15 0.35
C TYR A 33 -13.31 -5.58 0.07
N SER A 34 -13.47 -6.01 -1.17
CA SER A 34 -13.11 -7.36 -1.58
C SER A 34 -11.97 -7.31 -2.60
N ILE A 35 -10.99 -8.16 -2.41
CA ILE A 35 -9.82 -8.23 -3.29
C ILE A 35 -9.92 -9.49 -4.14
N ASP A 36 -9.57 -9.38 -5.41
CA ASP A 36 -9.54 -10.49 -6.34
C ASP A 36 -8.72 -11.65 -5.75
N PRO A 37 -9.31 -12.84 -5.59
CA PRO A 37 -8.60 -14.01 -5.04
C PRO A 37 -7.31 -14.35 -5.80
N HIS A 38 -7.26 -14.07 -7.09
CA HIS A 38 -6.05 -14.30 -7.90
C HIS A 38 -4.88 -13.44 -7.42
N ILE A 39 -5.17 -12.17 -7.08
CA ILE A 39 -4.16 -11.25 -6.55
C ILE A 39 -3.71 -11.72 -5.17
N VAL A 40 -4.65 -12.09 -4.32
CA VAL A 40 -4.36 -12.61 -2.97
C VAL A 40 -3.44 -13.84 -3.07
N ASP A 41 -3.77 -14.76 -3.95
CA ASP A 41 -2.99 -15.99 -4.15
C ASP A 41 -1.53 -15.67 -4.52
N GLY A 42 -1.35 -14.72 -5.43
CA GLY A 42 0.00 -14.30 -5.81
C GLY A 42 0.79 -13.72 -4.65
N LEU A 43 0.16 -12.85 -3.88
CA LEU A 43 0.84 -12.16 -2.76
C LEU A 43 1.13 -13.09 -1.59
N GLU A 44 0.32 -14.12 -1.38
CA GLU A 44 0.58 -15.13 -0.37
C GLU A 44 1.89 -15.89 -0.60
N ARG A 45 2.33 -15.96 -1.85
CA ARG A 45 3.52 -16.74 -2.25
C ARG A 45 4.82 -15.98 -2.11
N ILE A 46 4.80 -14.72 -1.76
CA ILE A 46 6.01 -13.92 -1.61
C ILE A 46 6.81 -14.44 -0.43
N GLU A 47 8.07 -14.82 -0.69
CA GLU A 47 8.93 -15.45 0.32
C GLU A 47 9.96 -14.49 0.89
N GLU A 48 10.12 -13.30 0.33
CA GLU A 48 11.04 -12.30 0.86
C GLU A 48 10.29 -11.06 1.30
N LYS A 49 10.92 -10.31 2.20
CA LYS A 49 10.33 -9.09 2.75
C LYS A 49 10.10 -8.04 1.67
N ILE A 50 8.89 -7.51 1.61
CA ILE A 50 8.52 -6.39 0.73
C ILE A 50 7.98 -5.28 1.63
N PHE A 51 8.49 -4.08 1.43
CA PHE A 51 8.05 -2.91 2.19
C PHE A 51 7.21 -2.00 1.30
N LEU A 52 6.05 -1.60 1.81
CA LEU A 52 5.12 -0.70 1.13
C LEU A 52 5.04 0.57 1.96
N VAL A 53 5.46 1.70 1.37
CA VAL A 53 5.39 3.00 2.04
C VAL A 53 4.30 3.82 1.37
N ILE A 54 3.32 4.27 2.15
CA ILE A 54 2.24 5.10 1.65
C ILE A 54 2.40 6.50 2.21
N ILE A 55 2.47 7.49 1.33
CA ILE A 55 2.39 8.88 1.73
C ILE A 55 0.91 9.26 1.70
N SER A 56 0.33 9.56 2.85
CA SER A 56 -1.10 9.76 3.03
C SER A 56 -1.38 11.06 3.77
N ALA A 57 -2.65 11.48 3.76
CA ALA A 57 -3.12 12.61 4.53
C ALA A 57 -4.60 12.42 4.87
N GLU A 58 -5.01 12.85 6.07
CA GLU A 58 -6.41 12.70 6.50
C GLU A 58 -7.38 13.54 5.67
N TRP A 59 -6.89 14.62 5.06
CA TRP A 59 -7.73 15.47 4.20
C TRP A 59 -7.99 14.90 2.81
N SER A 60 -7.34 13.82 2.43
CA SER A 60 -7.45 13.25 1.08
C SER A 60 -8.34 12.02 1.07
N SER A 61 -9.49 12.11 0.38
CA SER A 61 -10.39 10.97 0.23
C SER A 61 -9.76 9.86 -0.61
N GLU A 62 -8.92 10.23 -1.57
CA GLU A 62 -8.20 9.26 -2.39
C GLU A 62 -7.18 8.48 -1.55
N ALA A 63 -6.54 9.16 -0.59
CA ALA A 63 -5.63 8.50 0.35
C ALA A 63 -6.39 7.53 1.24
N HIS A 64 -7.59 7.87 1.68
CA HIS A 64 -8.42 6.95 2.49
C HIS A 64 -8.72 5.67 1.72
N THR A 65 -9.08 5.80 0.46
CA THR A 65 -9.33 4.66 -0.42
C THR A 65 -8.09 3.79 -0.56
N CYS A 66 -6.94 4.41 -0.77
CA CYS A 66 -5.66 3.72 -0.92
C CYS A 66 -5.26 2.98 0.35
N VAL A 67 -5.32 3.65 1.50
CA VAL A 67 -4.93 3.06 2.79
C VAL A 67 -5.85 1.89 3.14
N SER A 68 -7.16 2.04 2.97
CA SER A 68 -8.10 0.96 3.28
C SER A 68 -7.94 -0.23 2.34
N GLY A 69 -7.71 0.04 1.05
CA GLY A 69 -7.46 -1.03 0.08
C GLY A 69 -6.19 -1.81 0.41
N LEU A 70 -5.12 -1.11 0.76
CA LEU A 70 -3.87 -1.75 1.13
C LEU A 70 -3.99 -2.52 2.45
N GLY A 71 -4.69 -1.95 3.43
CA GLY A 71 -4.95 -2.64 4.69
C GLY A 71 -5.71 -3.96 4.47
N LYS A 72 -6.73 -3.93 3.61
CA LYS A 72 -7.49 -5.13 3.26
C LYS A 72 -6.62 -6.15 2.53
N LEU A 73 -5.73 -5.69 1.67
CA LEU A 73 -4.79 -6.55 0.97
C LEU A 73 -3.91 -7.33 1.95
N LEU A 74 -3.38 -6.64 2.97
CA LEU A 74 -2.53 -7.27 3.97
C LEU A 74 -3.31 -8.31 4.80
N ILE A 75 -4.55 -7.99 5.17
CA ILE A 75 -5.42 -8.92 5.90
C ILE A 75 -5.69 -10.15 5.03
N SER A 76 -6.04 -9.94 3.77
CA SER A 76 -6.43 -11.02 2.86
C SER A 76 -5.27 -11.93 2.51
N ALA A 77 -4.10 -11.37 2.22
CA ALA A 77 -2.91 -12.14 1.87
C ALA A 77 -2.31 -12.85 3.07
N ASN A 78 -2.47 -12.28 4.26
CA ASN A 78 -1.98 -12.86 5.51
C ASN A 78 -0.53 -13.33 5.41
N ASN A 79 0.33 -12.48 4.86
CA ASN A 79 1.75 -12.80 4.64
C ASN A 79 2.60 -11.77 5.40
N THR A 80 3.31 -12.23 6.44
CA THR A 80 4.14 -11.38 7.28
C THR A 80 5.33 -10.77 6.56
N ASN A 81 5.63 -11.24 5.35
CA ASN A 81 6.66 -10.62 4.51
C ASN A 81 6.20 -9.30 3.90
N LEU A 82 4.90 -9.04 3.89
CA LEU A 82 4.36 -7.76 3.41
C LEU A 82 4.26 -6.80 4.59
N VAL A 83 5.05 -5.73 4.56
CA VAL A 83 5.09 -4.73 5.63
C VAL A 83 4.67 -3.38 5.05
N ALA A 84 3.61 -2.80 5.60
CA ALA A 84 3.09 -1.52 5.12
C ALA A 84 3.24 -0.44 6.20
N LYS A 85 3.85 0.67 5.81
CA LYS A 85 4.08 1.84 6.68
C LYS A 85 3.44 3.06 6.06
N VAL A 86 2.80 3.87 6.88
CA VAL A 86 2.16 5.12 6.45
C VAL A 86 2.97 6.32 6.96
N ILE A 87 3.25 7.23 6.05
CA ILE A 87 3.89 8.52 6.34
C ILE A 87 2.85 9.61 6.15
N ASP A 88 2.61 10.42 7.18
CA ASP A 88 1.72 11.56 7.04
C ASP A 88 2.44 12.67 6.26
N TYR A 89 1.82 13.11 5.17
CA TYR A 89 2.39 14.10 4.28
C TYR A 89 2.72 15.42 4.98
N ASP A 90 1.77 15.91 5.78
CA ASP A 90 1.89 17.25 6.36
C ASP A 90 2.92 17.35 7.47
N SER A 91 3.09 16.30 8.26
CA SER A 91 3.99 16.31 9.42
C SER A 91 5.37 15.76 9.13
N ASN A 92 5.66 15.32 7.90
CA ASN A 92 6.94 14.70 7.53
C ASN A 92 7.49 15.26 6.22
N GLN A 93 7.50 16.57 6.08
CA GLN A 93 7.92 17.23 4.84
C GLN A 93 9.36 16.92 4.44
N ASP A 94 10.25 16.70 5.40
CA ASP A 94 11.64 16.32 5.11
C ASP A 94 11.69 14.99 4.37
N ILE A 95 10.94 14.01 4.87
CA ILE A 95 10.89 12.68 4.26
C ILE A 95 10.22 12.73 2.90
N VAL A 96 9.12 13.45 2.81
CA VAL A 96 8.36 13.61 1.56
C VAL A 96 9.24 14.22 0.46
N THR A 97 10.02 15.25 0.81
CA THR A 97 10.94 15.91 -0.13
C THR A 97 12.06 14.96 -0.55
N GLU A 98 12.65 14.24 0.41
CA GLU A 98 13.72 13.28 0.13
C GLU A 98 13.24 12.17 -0.81
N LEU A 99 12.01 11.70 -0.62
CA LEU A 99 11.42 10.65 -1.46
C LEU A 99 10.91 11.20 -2.80
N GLU A 100 10.98 12.51 -3.00
CA GLU A 100 10.50 13.17 -4.22
C GLU A 100 9.02 12.92 -4.47
N VAL A 101 8.22 12.95 -3.40
CA VAL A 101 6.76 12.76 -3.48
C VAL A 101 6.09 14.13 -3.55
N THR A 102 5.26 14.35 -4.56
CA THR A 102 4.55 15.62 -4.78
C THR A 102 3.04 15.49 -4.72
N LYS A 103 2.52 14.26 -4.70
CA LYS A 103 1.07 14.01 -4.69
C LYS A 103 0.70 12.99 -3.63
N VAL A 104 -0.50 13.11 -3.08
CA VAL A 104 -1.07 12.21 -2.09
C VAL A 104 -2.31 11.55 -2.68
N PRO A 105 -2.47 10.24 -2.58
CA PRO A 105 -1.50 9.27 -2.03
C PRO A 105 -0.47 8.82 -3.06
N THR A 106 0.74 8.57 -2.58
CA THR A 106 1.78 7.91 -3.36
C THR A 106 2.17 6.64 -2.61
N VAL A 107 2.28 5.53 -3.32
CA VAL A 107 2.75 4.26 -2.78
C VAL A 107 4.08 3.91 -3.41
N ILE A 108 5.07 3.58 -2.57
CA ILE A 108 6.40 3.19 -3.03
C ILE A 108 6.65 1.76 -2.54
N VAL A 109 7.10 0.90 -3.44
CA VAL A 109 7.36 -0.51 -3.14
C VAL A 109 8.87 -0.73 -3.10
N TYR A 110 9.36 -1.30 -1.98
CA TYR A 110 10.78 -1.58 -1.79
C TYR A 110 11.00 -3.07 -1.59
N ASP A 111 12.17 -3.56 -2.04
CA ASP A 111 12.59 -4.95 -1.76
C ASP A 111 13.16 -5.06 -0.34
N ARG A 112 13.61 -6.28 0.02
CA ARG A 112 14.15 -6.52 1.36
C ARG A 112 15.42 -5.74 1.66
N GLN A 113 16.15 -5.31 0.63
CA GLN A 113 17.35 -4.49 0.76
C GLN A 113 17.03 -3.00 0.72
N GLN A 114 15.73 -2.66 0.69
CA GLN A 114 15.24 -1.29 0.68
C GLN A 114 15.56 -0.53 -0.61
N HIS A 115 15.71 -1.26 -1.73
CA HIS A 115 15.80 -0.68 -3.06
C HIS A 115 14.38 -0.51 -3.62
N GLU A 116 14.11 0.63 -4.22
CA GLU A 116 12.80 0.90 -4.80
C GLU A 116 12.56 0.03 -6.02
N LEU A 117 11.46 -0.74 -5.99
CA LEU A 117 11.02 -1.56 -7.11
C LEU A 117 10.11 -0.78 -8.05
N GLY A 118 9.38 0.20 -7.52
CA GLY A 118 8.48 1.04 -8.29
C GLY A 118 7.59 1.85 -7.37
N ARG A 119 6.81 2.75 -7.97
CA ARG A 119 5.85 3.57 -7.24
C ARG A 119 4.67 3.95 -8.13
N PHE A 120 3.57 4.37 -7.51
CA PHE A 120 2.43 4.89 -8.24
C PHE A 120 1.71 5.94 -7.41
N VAL A 121 0.98 6.80 -8.11
CA VAL A 121 0.08 7.78 -7.50
C VAL A 121 -1.33 7.31 -7.77
N GLN A 122 -2.09 7.05 -6.70
CA GLN A 122 -3.49 6.65 -6.83
C GLN A 122 -4.35 7.91 -6.97
N ASN A 123 -5.24 7.93 -7.95
CA ASN A 123 -6.17 9.03 -8.14
C ASN A 123 -7.44 8.54 -8.84
N VAL A 124 -8.49 9.39 -8.84
CA VAL A 124 -9.82 9.02 -9.35
C VAL A 124 -9.84 8.74 -10.85
N SER A 125 -8.84 9.23 -11.60
CA SER A 125 -8.78 8.99 -13.04
C SER A 125 -8.15 7.65 -13.40
N ARG A 126 -7.52 6.97 -12.44
CA ARG A 126 -6.94 5.66 -12.68
C ARG A 126 -8.02 4.60 -12.52
N HIS A 127 -8.04 3.65 -13.45
CA HIS A 127 -8.98 2.54 -13.41
C HIS A 127 -8.46 1.32 -12.66
N SER A 128 -7.17 1.30 -12.35
CA SER A 128 -6.56 0.20 -11.60
C SER A 128 -6.71 0.41 -10.10
N THR A 129 -6.80 -0.69 -9.37
CA THR A 129 -6.84 -0.67 -7.90
C THR A 129 -5.42 -0.62 -7.34
N VAL A 130 -5.30 -0.30 -6.04
CA VAL A 130 -4.01 -0.29 -5.36
C VAL A 130 -3.35 -1.67 -5.41
N GLU A 131 -4.12 -2.73 -5.24
CA GLU A 131 -3.61 -4.09 -5.29
C GLU A 131 -3.12 -4.49 -6.68
N GLU A 132 -3.80 -4.05 -7.74
CA GLU A 132 -3.37 -4.29 -9.11
C GLU A 132 -2.06 -3.59 -9.42
N GLU A 133 -1.89 -2.36 -8.95
CA GLU A 133 -0.67 -1.59 -9.16
C GLU A 133 0.52 -2.25 -8.44
N ILE A 134 0.30 -2.70 -7.21
CA ILE A 134 1.36 -3.39 -6.45
C ILE A 134 1.74 -4.70 -7.12
N LEU A 135 0.74 -5.48 -7.54
CA LEU A 135 0.98 -6.74 -8.23
C LEU A 135 1.82 -6.51 -9.50
N ASP A 136 1.47 -5.50 -10.29
CA ASP A 136 2.19 -5.15 -11.51
C ASP A 136 3.66 -4.83 -11.22
N ILE A 137 3.92 -4.02 -10.21
CA ILE A 137 5.29 -3.68 -9.80
C ILE A 137 6.08 -4.93 -9.42
N LEU A 138 5.48 -5.81 -8.61
CA LEU A 138 6.13 -7.02 -8.14
C LEU A 138 6.39 -8.02 -9.26
N GLN A 139 5.49 -8.13 -10.22
CA GLN A 139 5.67 -8.99 -11.39
C GLN A 139 6.79 -8.49 -12.28
N ARG A 140 6.80 -7.20 -12.59
CA ARG A 140 7.84 -6.58 -13.42
C ARG A 140 9.23 -6.66 -12.76
N SER A 141 9.25 -6.68 -11.43
CA SER A 141 10.49 -6.77 -10.64
C SER A 141 10.90 -8.20 -10.35
N ASP A 142 10.20 -9.18 -10.92
CA ASP A 142 10.51 -10.60 -10.79
C ASP A 142 10.39 -11.11 -9.34
N LYS A 143 9.56 -10.45 -8.54
CA LYS A 143 9.35 -10.80 -7.12
C LYS A 143 8.19 -11.75 -6.91
N ILE A 144 7.36 -11.94 -7.93
CA ILE A 144 6.20 -12.79 -7.86
C ILE A 144 5.97 -13.44 -9.21
N HIS A 145 5.62 -14.73 -9.20
CA HIS A 145 5.31 -15.49 -10.40
C HIS A 145 4.03 -16.25 -10.20
N PHE A 146 3.22 -16.33 -11.24
CA PHE A 146 2.02 -17.14 -11.24
C PHE A 146 2.31 -18.48 -11.88
N PRO A 147 1.61 -19.55 -11.45
CA PRO A 147 1.71 -20.84 -12.12
C PRO A 147 1.39 -20.71 -13.60
N GLU A 148 2.02 -21.58 -14.42
CA GLU A 148 1.76 -21.63 -15.86
C GLU A 148 0.27 -21.84 -16.12
N GLY A 149 -0.27 -21.11 -17.09
CA GLY A 149 -1.67 -21.21 -17.46
C GLY A 149 -2.59 -20.28 -16.68
N VAL A 150 -2.06 -19.56 -15.69
CA VAL A 150 -2.84 -18.61 -14.89
C VAL A 150 -2.71 -17.23 -15.50
N SER A 151 -3.84 -16.56 -15.72
CA SER A 151 -3.87 -15.19 -16.25
C SER A 151 -3.37 -14.21 -15.18
N THR A 152 -2.55 -13.24 -15.59
CA THR A 152 -2.06 -12.19 -14.70
C THR A 152 -2.96 -10.96 -14.66
N ARG A 153 -3.90 -10.86 -15.58
CA ARG A 153 -4.82 -9.71 -15.62
C ARG A 153 -6.13 -10.11 -16.22
#